data_889683589ea7904008e76219b11861ea
#
_entry.id   889683589ea7904008e76219b11861ea
#
_cell.length_a   1.000
_cell.length_b   1.000
_cell.length_c   1.000
_cell.angle_alpha   90.00
_cell.angle_beta   90.00
_cell.angle_gamma   90.00
#
_symmetry.space_group_name_H-M   'P 1'
#
loop_
_entity.id
_entity.type
_entity.pdbx_description
1 polymer ?
#
loop_
_entity_poly.entity_id
_entity_poly.type
_entity_poly.pdbx_seq_one_letter_code
_entity_poly.pdbx_strand_id
1 'polypeptide(L)'
;MSEEKKKIFVISDHPMAPSGVGTQTKYMIHALLKTGRYKFVCFGGAMQHDKYEPQSITGEDWDDGDWVVYPVDGYGSPEMVRSLLWTEKPDMLWFMTDPRFYGWLWQMDNEVRANLPMVYYHVWDNLPYPRYNKKWYDSTDVIASISKVTHNIVSFVAPDVENHYL
;
A
#
# COMPACT_ATOMS: atom_id res chain seq x y z
N MET A 1 17.09 -24.75 -2.10
CA MET A 1 15.63 -24.44 -2.22
C MET A 1 15.52 -22.93 -2.25
N SER A 2 14.96 -22.36 -3.30
CA SER A 2 14.63 -20.93 -3.29
C SER A 2 13.53 -20.70 -2.24
N GLU A 3 13.75 -19.78 -1.31
CA GLU A 3 12.68 -19.34 -0.41
C GLU A 3 11.51 -18.84 -1.24
N GLU A 4 10.29 -19.19 -0.82
CA GLU A 4 9.08 -18.70 -1.49
C GLU A 4 9.02 -17.17 -1.35
N LYS A 5 8.81 -16.48 -2.50
CA LYS A 5 8.72 -15.02 -2.51
C LYS A 5 7.54 -14.54 -1.67
N LYS A 6 7.75 -13.56 -0.83
CA LYS A 6 6.68 -12.92 -0.05
C LYS A 6 5.81 -12.06 -0.94
N LYS A 7 4.51 -12.21 -0.81
CA LYS A 7 3.52 -11.48 -1.62
C LYS A 7 3.03 -10.24 -0.88
N ILE A 8 3.22 -9.07 -1.49
CA ILE A 8 2.76 -7.78 -0.96
C ILE A 8 1.54 -7.30 -1.75
N PHE A 9 0.45 -7.05 -1.07
CA PHE A 9 -0.72 -6.38 -1.64
C PHE A 9 -0.58 -4.88 -1.47
N VAL A 10 -0.65 -4.14 -2.59
CA VAL A 10 -0.46 -2.69 -2.64
C VAL A 10 -1.76 -1.99 -3.01
N ILE A 11 -2.19 -1.04 -2.16
CA ILE A 11 -3.28 -0.11 -2.45
C ILE A 11 -2.69 1.29 -2.57
N SER A 12 -2.66 1.84 -3.78
CA SER A 12 -2.06 3.13 -4.09
C SER A 12 -2.59 3.66 -5.43
N ASP A 13 -2.07 4.82 -5.88
CA ASP A 13 -2.20 5.18 -7.29
C ASP A 13 -1.59 4.07 -8.15
N HIS A 14 -2.13 3.90 -9.34
CA HIS A 14 -1.55 2.96 -10.31
C HIS A 14 -0.04 3.24 -10.48
N PRO A 15 0.84 2.22 -10.43
CA PRO A 15 2.29 2.45 -10.51
C PRO A 15 2.74 3.17 -11.78
N MET A 16 1.93 3.14 -12.83
CA MET A 16 2.18 3.86 -14.08
C MET A 16 1.40 5.18 -14.18
N ALA A 17 0.66 5.58 -13.15
CA ALA A 17 -0.03 6.87 -13.14
C ALA A 17 0.99 8.03 -13.12
N PRO A 18 0.73 9.13 -13.85
CA PRO A 18 1.59 10.31 -13.86
C PRO A 18 1.38 11.16 -12.59
N SER A 19 1.56 10.56 -11.43
CA SER A 19 1.44 11.19 -10.12
C SER A 19 2.68 10.93 -9.26
N GLY A 20 2.90 11.76 -8.26
CA GLY A 20 3.99 11.56 -7.29
C GLY A 20 3.83 10.25 -6.52
N VAL A 21 2.60 9.93 -6.12
CA VAL A 21 2.28 8.68 -5.40
C VAL A 21 2.52 7.45 -6.30
N GLY A 22 2.04 7.46 -7.54
CA GLY A 22 2.28 6.37 -8.50
C GLY A 22 3.76 6.18 -8.80
N THR A 23 4.49 7.27 -9.00
CA THR A 23 5.95 7.25 -9.23
C THR A 23 6.71 6.65 -8.05
N GLN A 24 6.41 7.09 -6.82
CA GLN A 24 7.05 6.56 -5.62
C GLN A 24 6.73 5.07 -5.40
N THR A 25 5.46 4.69 -5.59
CA THR A 25 5.02 3.28 -5.55
C THR A 25 5.78 2.42 -6.55
N LYS A 26 5.93 2.90 -7.78
CA LYS A 26 6.69 2.21 -8.83
C LYS A 26 8.14 1.98 -8.43
N TYR A 27 8.82 3.00 -7.93
CA TYR A 27 10.22 2.86 -7.53
C TYR A 27 10.40 1.91 -6.34
N MET A 28 9.52 1.96 -5.36
CA MET A 28 9.54 1.03 -4.24
C MET A 28 9.36 -0.42 -4.72
N ILE A 29 8.37 -0.68 -5.57
CA ILE A 29 8.14 -2.02 -6.13
C ILE A 29 9.36 -2.50 -6.93
N HIS A 30 9.92 -1.67 -7.83
CA HIS A 30 11.12 -2.01 -8.60
C HIS A 30 12.31 -2.39 -7.70
N ALA A 31 12.57 -1.58 -6.67
CA ALA A 31 13.68 -1.83 -5.75
C ALA A 31 13.52 -3.18 -5.03
N LEU A 32 12.31 -3.52 -4.61
CA LEU A 32 12.03 -4.77 -3.91
C LEU A 32 12.00 -5.98 -4.85
N LEU A 33 11.45 -5.85 -6.06
CA LEU A 33 11.47 -6.91 -7.08
C LEU A 33 12.90 -7.35 -7.42
N LYS A 34 13.84 -6.40 -7.58
CA LYS A 34 15.26 -6.68 -7.85
C LYS A 34 15.94 -7.54 -6.78
N THR A 35 15.39 -7.60 -5.59
CA THR A 35 15.92 -8.46 -4.53
C THR A 35 15.61 -9.94 -4.75
N GLY A 36 14.67 -10.27 -5.64
CA GLY A 36 14.19 -11.63 -5.88
C GLY A 36 13.38 -12.24 -4.72
N ARG A 37 13.08 -11.45 -3.67
CA ARG A 37 12.45 -11.93 -2.43
C ARG A 37 10.95 -11.66 -2.37
N TYR A 38 10.43 -10.77 -3.23
CA TYR A 38 9.06 -10.26 -3.18
C TYR A 38 8.36 -10.38 -4.52
N LYS A 39 7.05 -10.47 -4.44
CA LYS A 39 6.12 -10.30 -5.56
C LYS A 39 4.97 -9.40 -5.13
N PHE A 40 4.31 -8.76 -6.09
CA PHE A 40 3.34 -7.71 -5.83
C PHE A 40 2.03 -7.97 -6.55
N VAL A 41 0.93 -7.76 -5.83
CA VAL A 41 -0.40 -7.58 -6.40
C VAL A 41 -0.88 -6.19 -6.01
N CYS A 42 -1.25 -5.38 -6.99
CA CYS A 42 -1.58 -3.97 -6.78
C CYS A 42 -3.02 -3.68 -7.19
N PHE A 43 -3.71 -2.83 -6.43
CA PHE A 43 -4.81 -2.08 -7.00
C PHE A 43 -4.24 -0.88 -7.78
N GLY A 44 -4.62 -0.76 -9.04
CA GLY A 44 -4.24 0.34 -9.91
C GLY A 44 -5.25 1.47 -9.84
N GLY A 45 -5.26 2.21 -8.73
CA GLY A 45 -6.18 3.31 -8.50
C GLY A 45 -5.80 4.64 -9.17
N ALA A 46 -6.64 5.64 -8.96
CA ALA A 46 -6.43 7.04 -9.37
C ALA A 46 -6.29 7.29 -10.88
N MET A 47 -6.75 6.38 -11.72
CA MET A 47 -6.83 6.59 -13.18
C MET A 47 -8.01 5.83 -13.77
N GLN A 48 -8.42 6.24 -14.97
CA GLN A 48 -9.42 5.51 -15.74
C GLN A 48 -8.76 4.35 -16.51
N HIS A 49 -9.49 3.26 -16.64
CA HIS A 49 -9.02 2.05 -17.31
C HIS A 49 -9.92 1.72 -18.51
N ASP A 50 -9.29 1.35 -19.62
CA ASP A 50 -10.01 0.84 -20.81
C ASP A 50 -10.47 -0.62 -20.59
N LYS A 51 -9.76 -1.36 -19.75
CA LYS A 51 -10.04 -2.75 -19.42
C LYS A 51 -9.81 -3.00 -17.93
N TYR A 52 -10.63 -3.86 -17.34
CA TYR A 52 -10.59 -4.22 -15.92
C TYR A 52 -10.04 -5.63 -15.66
N GLU A 53 -9.31 -6.19 -16.62
CA GLU A 53 -8.60 -7.45 -16.44
C GLU A 53 -7.27 -7.23 -15.72
N PRO A 54 -6.84 -8.15 -14.83
CA PRO A 54 -5.53 -8.09 -14.21
C PRO A 54 -4.42 -8.08 -15.26
N GLN A 55 -3.42 -7.25 -15.05
CA GLN A 55 -2.29 -7.06 -15.98
C GLN A 55 -0.98 -7.41 -15.30
N SER A 56 -0.22 -8.34 -15.88
CA SER A 56 1.16 -8.59 -15.46
C SER A 56 2.08 -7.52 -16.05
N ILE A 57 2.91 -6.91 -15.20
CA ILE A 57 3.94 -5.98 -15.62
C ILE A 57 5.26 -6.74 -15.74
N THR A 58 5.73 -6.88 -16.95
CA THR A 58 6.97 -7.61 -17.26
C THR A 58 8.20 -6.69 -17.15
N GLY A 59 9.35 -7.28 -16.84
CA GLY A 59 10.63 -6.59 -16.74
C GLY A 59 11.79 -7.58 -16.85
N GLU A 60 13.00 -7.04 -16.95
CA GLU A 60 14.21 -7.88 -17.05
C GLU A 60 14.70 -8.39 -15.68
N ASP A 61 14.29 -7.73 -14.60
CA ASP A 61 14.80 -7.98 -13.26
C ASP A 61 13.88 -8.87 -12.39
N TRP A 62 12.72 -9.33 -12.91
CA TRP A 62 11.77 -10.17 -12.18
C TRP A 62 11.02 -11.14 -13.11
N ASP A 63 10.46 -12.20 -12.53
CA ASP A 63 9.74 -13.21 -13.28
C ASP A 63 8.33 -12.73 -13.68
N ASP A 64 7.79 -13.28 -14.76
CA ASP A 64 6.41 -13.02 -15.16
C ASP A 64 5.43 -13.43 -14.04
N GLY A 65 4.47 -12.55 -13.74
CA GLY A 65 3.54 -12.74 -12.63
C GLY A 65 4.04 -12.27 -11.26
N ASP A 66 5.29 -11.82 -11.13
CA ASP A 66 5.78 -11.23 -9.88
C ASP A 66 5.22 -9.82 -9.63
N TRP A 67 4.69 -9.18 -10.64
CA TRP A 67 4.03 -7.89 -10.52
C TRP A 67 2.74 -7.85 -11.31
N VAL A 68 1.61 -7.92 -10.61
CA VAL A 68 0.27 -7.91 -11.20
C VAL A 68 -0.49 -6.69 -10.71
N VAL A 69 -1.14 -5.98 -11.62
CA VAL A 69 -2.01 -4.84 -11.32
C VAL A 69 -3.45 -5.20 -11.66
N TYR A 70 -4.32 -5.03 -10.69
CA TYR A 70 -5.77 -5.12 -10.82
C TYR A 70 -6.32 -3.70 -11.03
N PRO A 71 -6.81 -3.35 -12.24
CA PRO A 71 -7.42 -2.04 -12.47
C PRO A 71 -8.65 -1.86 -11.61
N VAL A 72 -8.72 -0.74 -10.89
CA VAL A 72 -9.86 -0.43 -10.01
C VAL A 72 -10.22 1.05 -10.13
N ASP A 73 -11.49 1.37 -9.96
CA ASP A 73 -11.94 2.75 -9.84
C ASP A 73 -11.64 3.29 -8.44
N GLY A 74 -11.20 4.53 -8.36
CA GLY A 74 -10.76 5.13 -7.11
C GLY A 74 -9.59 4.35 -6.49
N TYR A 75 -9.78 3.83 -5.29
CA TYR A 75 -8.76 3.05 -4.55
C TYR A 75 -9.25 1.63 -4.19
N GLY A 76 -10.36 1.19 -4.79
CA GLY A 76 -10.97 -0.09 -4.49
C GLY A 76 -12.14 -0.02 -3.49
N SER A 77 -12.58 -1.18 -3.04
CA SER A 77 -13.69 -1.33 -2.08
C SER A 77 -13.43 -2.47 -1.10
N PRO A 78 -14.20 -2.55 0.00
CA PRO A 78 -14.12 -3.68 0.94
C PRO A 78 -14.27 -5.05 0.27
N GLU A 79 -15.22 -5.17 -0.67
CA GLU A 79 -15.50 -6.42 -1.37
C GLU A 79 -14.31 -6.84 -2.25
N MET A 80 -13.68 -5.88 -2.93
CA MET A 80 -12.50 -6.13 -3.76
C MET A 80 -11.31 -6.58 -2.90
N VAL A 81 -11.10 -5.95 -1.74
CA VAL A 81 -10.05 -6.35 -0.80
C VAL A 81 -10.30 -7.76 -0.30
N ARG A 82 -11.52 -8.09 0.15
CA ARG A 82 -11.86 -9.45 0.62
C ARG A 82 -11.61 -10.49 -0.46
N SER A 83 -12.04 -10.20 -1.69
CA SER A 83 -11.82 -11.09 -2.84
C SER A 83 -10.33 -11.33 -3.09
N LEU A 84 -9.53 -10.26 -3.11
CA LEU A 84 -8.09 -10.36 -3.36
C LEU A 84 -7.36 -11.09 -2.22
N LEU A 85 -7.70 -10.80 -0.96
CA LEU A 85 -7.14 -11.51 0.19
C LEU A 85 -7.41 -13.02 0.12
N TRP A 86 -8.60 -13.40 -0.33
CA TRP A 86 -8.98 -14.80 -0.49
C TRP A 86 -8.25 -15.49 -1.65
N THR A 87 -8.15 -14.84 -2.80
CA THR A 87 -7.57 -15.41 -4.03
C THR A 87 -6.04 -15.37 -4.03
N GLU A 88 -5.47 -14.25 -3.64
CA GLU A 88 -4.03 -14.00 -3.72
C GLU A 88 -3.25 -14.38 -2.46
N LYS A 89 -3.92 -14.40 -1.30
CA LYS A 89 -3.34 -14.73 0.01
C LYS A 89 -2.01 -14.00 0.26
N PRO A 90 -2.01 -12.66 0.24
CA PRO A 90 -0.79 -11.89 0.44
C PRO A 90 -0.27 -12.02 1.88
N ASP A 91 1.03 -11.79 2.07
CA ASP A 91 1.69 -11.80 3.38
C ASP A 91 1.58 -10.45 4.10
N MET A 92 1.32 -9.36 3.38
CA MET A 92 1.24 -8.00 3.93
C MET A 92 0.38 -7.11 3.04
N LEU A 93 -0.37 -6.19 3.65
CA LEU A 93 -1.01 -5.07 2.98
C LEU A 93 -0.13 -3.82 3.17
N TRP A 94 0.27 -3.22 2.06
CA TRP A 94 0.97 -1.95 2.01
C TRP A 94 0.12 -0.93 1.25
N PHE A 95 -0.04 0.27 1.80
CA PHE A 95 -0.82 1.31 1.12
C PHE A 95 -0.20 2.69 1.30
N MET A 96 -0.47 3.55 0.36
CA MET A 96 0.07 4.90 0.25
C MET A 96 -0.99 5.82 -0.32
N THR A 97 -1.08 6.99 0.14
CA THR A 97 -1.71 8.24 -0.26
C THR A 97 -2.37 8.93 0.94
N ASP A 98 -3.25 9.90 0.72
CA ASP A 98 -3.94 10.64 1.79
C ASP A 98 -4.88 9.70 2.57
N PRO A 99 -4.79 9.66 3.91
CA PRO A 99 -5.61 8.76 4.72
C PRO A 99 -7.12 8.98 4.58
N ARG A 100 -7.54 10.16 4.15
CA ARG A 100 -8.96 10.50 3.95
C ARG A 100 -9.62 9.71 2.83
N PHE A 101 -8.85 9.17 1.88
CA PHE A 101 -9.38 8.35 0.79
C PHE A 101 -9.70 6.91 1.21
N TYR A 102 -9.23 6.48 2.37
CA TYR A 102 -9.34 5.10 2.86
C TYR A 102 -10.39 4.91 3.96
N GLY A 103 -11.42 5.76 4.03
CA GLY A 103 -12.48 5.63 5.04
C GLY A 103 -13.05 4.22 5.16
N TRP A 104 -13.24 3.55 4.04
CA TRP A 104 -13.70 2.17 3.95
C TRP A 104 -12.66 1.16 4.46
N LEU A 105 -11.36 1.40 4.25
CA LEU A 105 -10.28 0.52 4.73
C LEU A 105 -10.14 0.60 6.25
N TRP A 106 -10.25 1.81 6.82
CA TRP A 106 -10.21 2.00 8.27
C TRP A 106 -11.37 1.30 8.99
N GLN A 107 -12.53 1.17 8.33
CA GLN A 107 -13.69 0.46 8.90
C GLN A 107 -13.50 -1.05 8.94
N MET A 108 -12.63 -1.60 8.13
CA MET A 108 -12.36 -3.03 8.05
C MET A 108 -10.96 -3.42 8.58
N ASP A 109 -10.26 -2.53 9.27
CA ASP A 109 -8.89 -2.76 9.74
C ASP A 109 -8.77 -4.01 10.61
N ASN A 110 -9.71 -4.23 11.53
CA ASN A 110 -9.73 -5.42 12.38
C ASN A 110 -9.82 -6.72 11.57
N GLU A 111 -10.62 -6.72 10.50
CA GLU A 111 -10.76 -7.88 9.61
C GLU A 111 -9.46 -8.15 8.85
N VAL A 112 -8.83 -7.11 8.32
CA VAL A 112 -7.57 -7.23 7.58
C VAL A 112 -6.43 -7.63 8.52
N ARG A 113 -6.25 -6.94 9.64
CA ARG A 113 -5.17 -7.15 10.60
C ARG A 113 -5.25 -8.48 11.34
N ALA A 114 -6.43 -9.11 11.40
CA ALA A 114 -6.56 -10.48 11.89
C ALA A 114 -5.86 -11.51 11.00
N ASN A 115 -5.61 -11.19 9.73
CA ASN A 115 -5.04 -12.10 8.75
C ASN A 115 -3.62 -11.74 8.31
N LEU A 116 -3.28 -10.44 8.22
CA LEU A 116 -2.00 -9.95 7.75
C LEU A 116 -1.69 -8.54 8.30
N PRO A 117 -0.41 -8.16 8.43
CA PRO A 117 -0.05 -6.83 8.86
C PRO A 117 -0.43 -5.77 7.82
N MET A 118 -0.83 -4.59 8.31
CA MET A 118 -1.09 -3.39 7.53
C MET A 118 0.05 -2.38 7.72
N VAL A 119 0.72 -2.04 6.64
CA VAL A 119 1.80 -1.05 6.61
C VAL A 119 1.35 0.17 5.81
N TYR A 120 1.41 1.33 6.44
CA TYR A 120 1.04 2.59 5.81
C TYR A 120 2.30 3.40 5.46
N TYR A 121 2.53 3.58 4.16
CA TYR A 121 3.55 4.51 3.68
C TYR A 121 2.97 5.91 3.63
N HIS A 122 3.35 6.76 4.59
CA HIS A 122 2.67 8.03 4.88
C HIS A 122 3.44 9.23 4.35
N VAL A 123 2.70 10.16 3.74
CA VAL A 123 3.25 11.32 3.01
C VAL A 123 2.77 12.67 3.56
N TRP A 124 2.15 12.70 4.72
CA TRP A 124 1.59 13.93 5.30
C TRP A 124 2.68 14.88 5.75
N ASP A 125 2.65 16.10 5.25
CA ASP A 125 3.66 17.14 5.52
C ASP A 125 3.07 18.46 6.05
N ASN A 126 1.76 18.48 6.36
CA ASN A 126 1.04 19.70 6.69
C ASN A 126 0.85 19.88 8.20
N LEU A 127 0.99 21.13 8.65
CA LEU A 127 0.74 21.57 10.02
C LEU A 127 -0.49 22.50 10.06
N PRO A 128 -1.18 22.61 11.20
CA PRO A 128 -0.89 22.03 12.52
C PRO A 128 -1.06 20.51 12.58
N TYR A 129 -0.53 19.89 13.64
CA TYR A 129 -0.59 18.42 13.82
C TYR A 129 -2.02 17.88 13.62
N PRO A 130 -2.23 16.94 12.69
CA PRO A 130 -3.54 16.45 12.31
C PRO A 130 -4.07 15.44 13.35
N ARG A 131 -4.48 15.87 14.52
CA ARG A 131 -4.98 15.01 15.60
C ARG A 131 -6.19 14.17 15.18
N TYR A 132 -6.93 14.63 14.18
CA TYR A 132 -8.03 13.89 13.57
C TYR A 132 -7.59 12.63 12.82
N ASN A 133 -6.31 12.54 12.44
CA ASN A 133 -5.73 11.35 11.80
C ASN A 133 -5.42 10.23 12.81
N LYS A 134 -5.44 10.51 14.13
CA LYS A 134 -5.04 9.53 15.15
C LYS A 134 -5.72 8.19 14.99
N LYS A 135 -7.04 8.18 14.82
CA LYS A 135 -7.81 6.95 14.64
C LYS A 135 -7.38 6.12 13.43
N TRP A 136 -6.90 6.78 12.38
CA TRP A 136 -6.40 6.12 11.18
C TRP A 136 -4.99 5.56 11.39
N TYR A 137 -4.13 6.32 12.07
CA TYR A 137 -2.80 5.82 12.44
C TYR A 137 -2.91 4.61 13.38
N ASP A 138 -3.78 4.68 14.36
CA ASP A 138 -4.03 3.57 15.30
C ASP A 138 -4.61 2.31 14.60
N SER A 139 -5.18 2.46 13.42
CA SER A 139 -5.72 1.35 12.60
C SER A 139 -4.66 0.61 11.78
N THR A 140 -3.39 0.97 11.92
CA THR A 140 -2.27 0.34 11.21
C THR A 140 -1.31 -0.34 12.17
N ASP A 141 -0.55 -1.32 11.68
CA ASP A 141 0.47 -2.00 12.48
C ASP A 141 1.79 -1.23 12.44
N VAL A 142 2.17 -0.70 11.26
CA VAL A 142 3.39 0.06 11.06
C VAL A 142 3.12 1.24 10.13
N ILE A 143 3.71 2.39 10.45
CA ILE A 143 3.75 3.56 9.56
C ILE A 143 5.20 3.78 9.10
N ALA A 144 5.39 3.78 7.78
CA ALA A 144 6.63 4.16 7.14
C ALA A 144 6.53 5.62 6.67
N SER A 145 7.22 6.52 7.33
CA SER A 145 7.13 7.97 7.08
C SER A 145 8.15 8.41 6.03
N ILE A 146 7.67 9.07 4.98
CA ILE A 146 8.49 9.53 3.84
C ILE A 146 9.51 10.61 4.22
N SER A 147 9.30 11.33 5.29
CA SER A 147 10.15 12.43 5.72
C SER A 147 10.22 12.54 7.25
N LYS A 148 11.23 13.29 7.75
CA LYS A 148 11.30 13.61 9.18
C LYS A 148 10.09 14.41 9.66
N VAL A 149 9.54 15.28 8.83
CA VAL A 149 8.31 16.02 9.15
C VAL A 149 7.15 15.06 9.37
N THR A 150 6.93 14.14 8.43
CA THR A 150 5.88 13.11 8.54
C THR A 150 6.10 12.22 9.77
N HIS A 151 7.35 11.78 9.99
CA HIS A 151 7.70 10.97 11.16
C HIS A 151 7.38 11.70 12.49
N ASN A 152 7.75 12.97 12.61
CA ASN A 152 7.45 13.78 13.80
C ASN A 152 5.94 13.97 13.98
N ILE A 153 5.19 14.19 12.91
CA ILE A 153 3.73 14.31 12.94
C ILE A 153 3.09 13.03 13.49
N VAL A 154 3.45 11.88 12.96
CA VAL A 154 2.92 10.59 13.42
C VAL A 154 3.30 10.32 14.87
N SER A 155 4.56 10.53 15.24
CA SER A 155 5.05 10.34 16.60
C SER A 155 4.32 11.23 17.64
N PHE A 156 3.93 12.42 17.23
CA PHE A 156 3.15 13.31 18.09
C PHE A 156 1.67 12.93 18.18
N VAL A 157 1.07 12.55 17.03
CA VAL A 157 -0.38 12.30 16.95
C VAL A 157 -0.73 10.91 17.48
N ALA A 158 0.09 9.90 17.20
CA ALA A 158 -0.10 8.50 17.56
C ALA A 158 1.19 7.87 18.09
N PRO A 159 1.64 8.25 19.30
CA PRO A 159 2.94 7.84 19.85
C PRO A 159 3.07 6.33 20.07
N ASP A 160 1.95 5.61 20.17
CA ASP A 160 1.94 4.16 20.42
C ASP A 160 2.04 3.32 19.12
N VAL A 161 1.93 3.94 17.95
CA VAL A 161 2.06 3.26 16.65
C VAL A 161 3.53 3.12 16.28
N GLU A 162 3.92 1.93 15.85
CA GLU A 162 5.26 1.71 15.30
C GLU A 162 5.46 2.57 14.06
N ASN A 163 6.45 3.47 14.10
CA ASN A 163 6.67 4.49 13.08
C ASN A 163 8.15 4.60 12.74
N HIS A 164 8.46 4.39 11.46
CA HIS A 164 9.82 4.45 10.93
C HIS A 164 9.96 5.56 9.90
N TYR A 165 11.07 6.29 9.97
CA TYR A 165 11.50 7.19 8.91
C TYR A 165 12.32 6.42 7.88
N LEU A 166 11.95 6.53 6.60
CA LEU A 166 12.64 5.88 5.48
C LEU A 166 13.45 6.88 4.65
#